data_ecb12ea1d533e3647ad3bf3196e0600f
#
_entry.id   ecb12ea1d533e3647ad3bf3196e0600f
#
_cell.length_a   1.000
_cell.length_b   1.000
_cell.length_c   1.000
_cell.angle_alpha   90.00
_cell.angle_beta   90.00
_cell.angle_gamma   90.00
#
_symmetry.space_group_name_H-M   'P 1'
#
loop_
_entity.id
_entity.type
_entity.pdbx_description
1 polymer ?
#
loop_
_entity_poly.entity_id
_entity_poly.type
_entity_poly.pdbx_seq_one_letter_code
_entity_poly.pdbx_strand_id
1 'polypeptide(L)'
;MKNLLKVFLMCFITLFAFAGQIMGQQKTITGRVVDALNEGMPGVNVQVKGTTSGTITNIDGDFSISVPNTKSVLVFTFIGYVKQEVAVGNQTKLNIQMKDDTQSLDEVVVVAYGTARKGDLTGALTTMRPDANEAAKAVSIDNLLEGKVAGLVVSTASSNPGAASSITIRGASSLRGDNQPLYVIDNIPQASTGEFSSSGISGDFQIAQDPLSSLNPADIEDITILKDASSTAIYGSRGANGVILITTKKGKEGKAKVNASATFTIANASRLLEMMNLEEYAAYHNSRITDGKVPFHIVGDEVRYVFNGAYDKYDPADPETYNVVNYRNWQKEIYTSAFSQNYSLSVNGGAGKTTYYISANFKDINGTVKQTGLKQGDLRANLSAQLSKSVDLNMALSGSLRQNNMMAGGNTLGGATGAISRTALDYAPFELPENDPSFTNENKTNVFSWLNDYVDLTDDKTFKASLNLNWKINKFFTYSLRAGGNINTNDRKRWYGMQLYQGMNNQGYLATSNLSKSNYSVENIVNYNTKLGSVGTLAATVGMTYDDYR
;
A
#
# COMPACT_ATOMS: atom_id res chain seq x y z
N MET A 1 -51.60 18.44 -19.33
CA MET A 1 -50.28 18.48 -18.67
C MET A 1 -50.04 19.72 -17.81
N LYS A 2 -50.38 20.95 -18.21
CA LYS A 2 -50.14 22.16 -17.41
C LYS A 2 -50.89 22.22 -16.06
N ASN A 3 -52.06 21.62 -15.95
CA ASN A 3 -52.86 21.64 -14.72
C ASN A 3 -52.39 20.56 -13.70
N LEU A 4 -51.85 19.43 -14.15
CA LEU A 4 -51.29 18.40 -13.28
C LEU A 4 -49.99 18.88 -12.58
N LEU A 5 -49.20 19.67 -13.29
CA LEU A 5 -47.96 20.25 -12.75
C LEU A 5 -48.23 21.30 -11.67
N LYS A 6 -49.34 22.08 -11.81
CA LYS A 6 -49.76 23.05 -10.79
C LYS A 6 -50.28 22.37 -9.54
N VAL A 7 -51.02 21.27 -9.65
CA VAL A 7 -51.50 20.49 -8.52
C VAL A 7 -50.35 19.83 -7.78
N PHE A 8 -49.33 19.29 -8.52
CA PHE A 8 -48.14 18.70 -7.92
C PHE A 8 -47.27 19.73 -7.20
N LEU A 9 -47.10 20.93 -7.78
CA LEU A 9 -46.38 22.03 -7.16
C LEU A 9 -47.09 22.56 -5.91
N MET A 10 -48.43 22.61 -5.93
CA MET A 10 -49.23 23.05 -4.80
C MET A 10 -49.24 22.03 -3.64
N CYS A 11 -49.27 20.73 -3.95
CA CYS A 11 -49.08 19.67 -2.95
C CYS A 11 -47.66 19.66 -2.36
N PHE A 12 -46.62 19.96 -3.16
CA PHE A 12 -45.25 20.05 -2.69
C PHE A 12 -45.03 21.24 -1.75
N ILE A 13 -45.64 22.38 -2.05
CA ILE A 13 -45.58 23.59 -1.20
C ILE A 13 -46.37 23.39 0.12
N THR A 14 -47.49 22.70 0.09
CA THR A 14 -48.26 22.41 1.32
C THR A 14 -47.58 21.36 2.19
N LEU A 15 -46.83 20.38 1.61
CA LEU A 15 -46.04 19.42 2.36
C LEU A 15 -44.82 20.10 3.06
N PHE A 16 -44.24 21.11 2.44
CA PHE A 16 -43.12 21.87 3.02
C PHE A 16 -43.59 22.86 4.11
N ALA A 17 -44.81 23.39 4.03
CA ALA A 17 -45.37 24.29 5.03
C ALA A 17 -45.77 23.57 6.34
N PHE A 18 -46.00 22.25 6.32
CA PHE A 18 -46.29 21.45 7.51
C PHE A 18 -45.05 20.90 8.24
N ALA A 19 -43.85 20.97 7.63
CA ALA A 19 -42.59 20.53 8.22
C ALA A 19 -41.98 21.55 9.21
N GLY A 20 -42.61 22.69 9.42
CA GLY A 20 -42.04 23.86 10.09
C GLY A 20 -42.40 24.09 11.54
N GLN A 21 -43.05 23.16 12.28
CA GLN A 21 -43.38 23.40 13.69
C GLN A 21 -43.27 22.17 14.59
N ILE A 22 -42.05 21.65 14.76
CA ILE A 22 -41.68 20.92 15.97
C ILE A 22 -40.42 21.59 16.53
N MET A 23 -40.56 22.81 17.01
CA MET A 23 -39.60 23.36 17.97
C MET A 23 -39.93 22.76 19.33
N GLY A 24 -39.37 21.57 19.61
CA GLY A 24 -39.28 21.05 20.96
C GLY A 24 -38.49 22.05 21.82
N GLN A 25 -39.02 22.39 23.02
CA GLN A 25 -38.32 23.22 23.99
C GLN A 25 -36.94 22.64 24.25
N GLN A 26 -35.89 23.22 23.67
CA GLN A 26 -34.53 22.85 23.93
C GLN A 26 -34.19 23.23 25.37
N LYS A 27 -33.76 22.24 26.15
CA LYS A 27 -33.31 22.43 27.52
C LYS A 27 -31.82 22.55 27.55
N THR A 28 -31.27 23.64 28.09
CA THR A 28 -29.85 23.80 28.28
C THR A 28 -29.41 23.12 29.58
N ILE A 29 -28.44 22.26 29.49
CA ILE A 29 -27.82 21.56 30.61
C ILE A 29 -26.42 22.13 30.78
N THR A 30 -26.10 22.52 32.00
CA THR A 30 -24.77 22.96 32.39
C THR A 30 -24.16 21.95 33.37
N GLY A 31 -22.87 21.94 33.52
CA GLY A 31 -22.24 21.06 34.49
C GLY A 31 -20.74 21.15 34.48
N ARG A 32 -20.12 20.39 35.36
CA ARG A 32 -18.68 20.29 35.50
C ARG A 32 -18.23 18.85 35.43
N VAL A 33 -17.17 18.62 34.69
CA VAL A 33 -16.49 17.32 34.59
C VAL A 33 -15.18 17.40 35.39
N VAL A 34 -14.98 16.46 36.30
CA VAL A 34 -13.81 16.39 37.17
C VAL A 34 -13.15 15.02 37.08
N ASP A 35 -11.88 14.93 37.44
CA ASP A 35 -11.13 13.69 37.59
C ASP A 35 -11.35 13.03 38.98
N ALA A 36 -10.56 11.98 39.29
CA ALA A 36 -10.60 11.28 40.56
C ALA A 36 -10.13 12.15 41.74
N LEU A 37 -9.35 13.21 41.50
CA LEU A 37 -8.85 14.16 42.49
C LEU A 37 -9.76 15.40 42.64
N ASN A 38 -10.90 15.41 41.93
CA ASN A 38 -11.86 16.51 41.92
C ASN A 38 -11.34 17.77 41.19
N GLU A 39 -10.31 17.64 40.37
CA GLU A 39 -9.82 18.72 39.49
C GLU A 39 -10.64 18.80 38.21
N GLY A 40 -10.89 20.01 37.72
CA GLY A 40 -11.65 20.24 36.50
C GLY A 40 -10.93 19.69 35.26
N MET A 41 -11.62 18.95 34.43
CA MET A 41 -11.04 18.32 33.22
C MET A 41 -11.34 19.15 31.96
N PRO A 42 -10.35 19.85 31.38
CA PRO A 42 -10.54 20.55 30.12
C PRO A 42 -10.52 19.57 28.92
N GLY A 43 -11.29 19.89 27.86
CA GLY A 43 -11.25 19.14 26.61
C GLY A 43 -12.05 17.85 26.59
N VAL A 44 -12.85 17.55 27.62
CA VAL A 44 -13.78 16.40 27.61
C VAL A 44 -14.87 16.65 26.57
N ASN A 45 -15.06 15.71 25.65
CA ASN A 45 -16.11 15.76 24.67
C ASN A 45 -17.44 15.32 25.31
N VAL A 46 -18.45 16.18 25.22
CA VAL A 46 -19.80 15.97 25.74
C VAL A 46 -20.78 15.97 24.57
N GLN A 47 -21.39 14.82 24.26
CA GLN A 47 -22.26 14.65 23.09
C GLN A 47 -23.63 14.10 23.51
N VAL A 48 -24.68 14.56 22.82
CA VAL A 48 -26.03 13.98 22.97
C VAL A 48 -26.08 12.67 22.18
N LYS A 49 -26.34 11.55 22.87
CA LYS A 49 -26.37 10.20 22.26
C LYS A 49 -27.32 10.13 21.06
N GLY A 50 -26.78 9.64 19.94
CA GLY A 50 -27.55 9.48 18.70
C GLY A 50 -27.73 10.75 17.87
N THR A 51 -27.06 11.85 18.23
CA THR A 51 -27.09 13.11 17.46
C THR A 51 -25.69 13.61 17.16
N THR A 52 -25.58 14.61 16.30
CA THR A 52 -24.31 15.33 16.03
C THR A 52 -24.10 16.51 16.99
N SER A 53 -25.02 16.77 17.92
CA SER A 53 -24.94 17.88 18.88
C SER A 53 -23.95 17.52 19.98
N GLY A 54 -22.91 18.35 20.16
CA GLY A 54 -21.87 18.15 21.16
C GLY A 54 -21.20 19.48 21.55
N THR A 55 -20.48 19.44 22.68
CA THR A 55 -19.65 20.53 23.20
C THR A 55 -18.38 19.95 23.84
N ILE A 56 -17.42 20.79 24.16
CA ILE A 56 -16.20 20.42 24.87
C ILE A 56 -16.13 21.21 26.19
N THR A 57 -15.59 20.61 27.25
CA THR A 57 -15.38 21.30 28.52
C THR A 57 -14.29 22.39 28.40
N ASN A 58 -14.50 23.50 29.10
CA ASN A 58 -13.52 24.58 29.21
C ASN A 58 -12.36 24.22 30.16
N ILE A 59 -11.47 25.18 30.42
CA ILE A 59 -10.28 25.04 31.28
C ILE A 59 -10.62 24.59 32.72
N ASP A 60 -11.78 24.98 33.24
CA ASP A 60 -12.26 24.64 34.56
C ASP A 60 -13.05 23.32 34.60
N GLY A 61 -13.22 22.65 33.44
CA GLY A 61 -14.02 21.46 33.28
C GLY A 61 -15.51 21.71 33.10
N ASP A 62 -15.95 22.98 32.96
CA ASP A 62 -17.37 23.32 32.80
C ASP A 62 -17.85 23.13 31.38
N PHE A 63 -19.09 22.70 31.20
CA PHE A 63 -19.75 22.57 29.91
C PHE A 63 -21.17 23.13 29.90
N SER A 64 -21.64 23.49 28.72
CA SER A 64 -23.01 23.87 28.47
C SER A 64 -23.48 23.25 27.14
N ILE A 65 -24.56 22.48 27.17
CA ILE A 65 -25.09 21.76 26.00
C ILE A 65 -26.61 21.83 25.95
N SER A 66 -27.16 22.07 24.77
CA SER A 66 -28.61 22.07 24.54
C SER A 66 -29.11 20.66 24.18
N VAL A 67 -30.10 20.16 24.87
CA VAL A 67 -30.69 18.85 24.64
C VAL A 67 -32.16 18.92 24.18
N PRO A 68 -32.60 18.02 23.30
CA PRO A 68 -33.96 18.08 22.73
C PRO A 68 -35.06 17.80 23.74
N ASN A 69 -34.80 16.98 24.77
CA ASN A 69 -35.80 16.61 25.77
C ASN A 69 -35.15 16.01 27.04
N THR A 70 -35.94 15.76 28.06
CA THR A 70 -35.51 15.19 29.35
C THR A 70 -35.09 13.73 29.28
N LYS A 71 -35.43 12.99 28.21
CA LYS A 71 -35.01 11.60 27.99
C LYS A 71 -33.62 11.48 27.31
N SER A 72 -33.02 12.62 26.95
CA SER A 72 -31.71 12.65 26.32
C SER A 72 -30.65 12.07 27.24
N VAL A 73 -29.65 11.38 26.64
CA VAL A 73 -28.47 10.82 27.33
C VAL A 73 -27.26 11.57 26.85
N LEU A 74 -26.48 12.10 27.78
CA LEU A 74 -25.18 12.71 27.48
C LEU A 74 -24.09 11.66 27.56
N VAL A 75 -23.19 11.70 26.61
CA VAL A 75 -22.02 10.81 26.49
C VAL A 75 -20.78 11.65 26.73
N PHE A 76 -20.01 11.29 27.74
CA PHE A 76 -18.75 11.92 28.12
C PHE A 76 -17.60 11.04 27.67
N THR A 77 -16.67 11.58 26.86
CA THR A 77 -15.49 10.84 26.39
C THR A 77 -14.24 11.71 26.48
N PHE A 78 -13.18 11.11 27.05
CA PHE A 78 -11.85 11.71 27.12
C PHE A 78 -10.78 10.63 27.02
N ILE A 79 -9.62 10.94 26.46
CA ILE A 79 -8.53 9.98 26.30
C ILE A 79 -7.99 9.56 27.66
N GLY A 80 -7.91 8.25 27.92
CA GLY A 80 -7.45 7.70 29.20
C GLY A 80 -8.54 7.56 30.28
N TYR A 81 -9.81 7.84 29.94
CA TYR A 81 -10.94 7.72 30.87
C TYR A 81 -12.07 6.85 30.31
N VAL A 82 -12.75 6.15 31.21
CA VAL A 82 -13.91 5.30 30.84
C VAL A 82 -15.04 6.17 30.31
N LYS A 83 -15.53 5.85 29.12
CA LYS A 83 -16.73 6.47 28.54
C LYS A 83 -17.90 6.36 29.50
N GLN A 84 -18.53 7.49 29.83
CA GLN A 84 -19.72 7.53 30.69
C GLN A 84 -20.96 7.99 29.92
N GLU A 85 -22.09 7.35 30.20
CA GLU A 85 -23.40 7.73 29.65
C GLU A 85 -24.31 8.12 30.80
N VAL A 86 -24.82 9.35 30.79
CA VAL A 86 -25.63 9.91 31.86
C VAL A 86 -26.97 10.42 31.31
N ALA A 87 -28.06 9.92 31.84
CA ALA A 87 -29.41 10.40 31.49
C ALA A 87 -29.63 11.78 32.12
N VAL A 88 -30.11 12.73 31.30
CA VAL A 88 -30.34 14.12 31.71
C VAL A 88 -31.47 14.23 32.75
N GLY A 89 -32.58 13.53 32.54
CA GLY A 89 -33.72 13.60 33.44
C GLY A 89 -34.23 15.02 33.63
N ASN A 90 -34.67 15.33 34.85
CA ASN A 90 -35.15 16.68 35.20
C ASN A 90 -34.02 17.66 35.63
N GLN A 91 -32.80 17.21 35.69
CA GLN A 91 -31.65 17.98 36.13
C GLN A 91 -31.28 19.07 35.10
N THR A 92 -30.86 20.23 35.58
CA THR A 92 -30.31 21.32 34.78
C THR A 92 -28.82 21.49 34.97
N LYS A 93 -28.26 20.91 36.04
CA LYS A 93 -26.83 20.92 36.34
C LYS A 93 -26.37 19.48 36.61
N LEU A 94 -25.30 19.06 35.92
CA LEU A 94 -24.71 17.72 36.03
C LEU A 94 -23.23 17.83 36.41
N ASN A 95 -22.85 17.23 37.54
CA ASN A 95 -21.45 17.07 37.92
C ASN A 95 -21.03 15.64 37.64
N ILE A 96 -20.02 15.46 36.83
CA ILE A 96 -19.56 14.16 36.35
C ILE A 96 -18.11 13.96 36.82
N GLN A 97 -17.88 12.90 37.55
CA GLN A 97 -16.53 12.45 37.90
C GLN A 97 -16.13 11.37 36.88
N MET A 98 -15.13 11.64 36.04
CA MET A 98 -14.59 10.65 35.13
C MET A 98 -13.77 9.64 35.91
N LYS A 99 -13.92 8.37 35.56
CA LYS A 99 -13.11 7.28 36.13
C LYS A 99 -11.95 7.02 35.17
N ASP A 100 -10.75 6.97 35.71
CA ASP A 100 -9.59 6.55 34.96
C ASP A 100 -9.88 5.21 34.29
N ASP A 101 -9.60 5.10 33.01
CA ASP A 101 -9.58 3.82 32.34
C ASP A 101 -8.31 3.07 32.77
N THR A 102 -8.35 2.54 33.98
CA THR A 102 -7.30 1.67 34.53
C THR A 102 -7.29 0.29 33.88
N GLN A 103 -8.24 0.00 32.99
CA GLN A 103 -7.98 -0.93 31.93
C GLN A 103 -6.97 -0.24 31.00
N SER A 104 -5.68 -0.23 31.40
CA SER A 104 -4.65 -0.29 30.40
C SER A 104 -5.16 -1.36 29.45
N LEU A 105 -5.51 -0.99 28.24
CA LEU A 105 -5.76 -1.93 27.18
C LEU A 105 -4.55 -2.84 27.25
N ASP A 106 -4.72 -4.02 27.83
CA ASP A 106 -3.78 -5.12 27.68
C ASP A 106 -3.76 -5.35 26.17
N GLU A 107 -2.98 -4.54 25.46
CA GLU A 107 -2.80 -4.63 24.01
C GLU A 107 -2.25 -6.03 23.79
N VAL A 108 -3.17 -6.92 23.43
CA VAL A 108 -2.85 -8.31 23.14
C VAL A 108 -2.24 -8.32 21.76
N VAL A 109 -0.96 -8.57 21.70
CA VAL A 109 -0.22 -8.67 20.45
C VAL A 109 -0.19 -10.14 20.04
N VAL A 110 -0.49 -10.40 18.79
CA VAL A 110 -0.29 -11.73 18.19
C VAL A 110 1.22 -11.95 18.09
N VAL A 111 1.73 -12.95 18.78
CA VAL A 111 3.09 -13.45 18.67
C VAL A 111 3.06 -14.83 18.02
N ALA A 112 4.17 -15.28 17.46
CA ALA A 112 4.27 -16.45 16.60
C ALA A 112 3.47 -17.69 17.05
N TYR A 113 3.44 -18.04 18.32
CA TYR A 113 2.75 -19.24 18.81
C TYR A 113 1.63 -18.92 19.82
N GLY A 114 1.12 -17.70 19.84
CA GLY A 114 0.02 -17.34 20.75
C GLY A 114 -0.29 -15.84 20.69
N THR A 115 -1.07 -15.42 21.66
CA THR A 115 -1.27 -14.01 21.97
C THR A 115 -0.60 -13.72 23.31
N ALA A 116 0.24 -12.71 23.36
CA ALA A 116 0.85 -12.24 24.59
C ALA A 116 0.42 -10.79 24.85
N ARG A 117 0.38 -10.39 26.12
CA ARG A 117 0.19 -8.98 26.44
C ARG A 117 1.44 -8.22 26.06
N LYS A 118 1.30 -7.06 25.48
CA LYS A 118 2.43 -6.20 25.06
C LYS A 118 3.39 -5.93 26.22
N GLY A 119 2.86 -5.78 27.44
CA GLY A 119 3.64 -5.57 28.65
C GLY A 119 4.44 -6.81 29.12
N ASP A 120 4.06 -8.01 28.67
CA ASP A 120 4.76 -9.26 29.02
C ASP A 120 5.88 -9.60 28.03
N LEU A 121 5.96 -8.87 26.92
CA LEU A 121 6.97 -9.08 25.89
C LEU A 121 8.22 -8.25 26.20
N THR A 122 9.32 -8.92 26.43
CA THR A 122 10.62 -8.29 26.72
C THR A 122 11.32 -7.71 25.49
N GLY A 123 10.79 -7.98 24.28
CA GLY A 123 11.36 -7.55 23.02
C GLY A 123 10.78 -6.23 22.49
N ALA A 124 11.58 -5.45 21.75
CA ALA A 124 11.12 -4.25 21.05
C ALA A 124 10.22 -4.65 19.86
N LEU A 125 8.93 -4.49 20.04
CA LEU A 125 7.95 -4.65 18.97
C LEU A 125 7.21 -3.34 18.72
N THR A 126 6.75 -3.17 17.49
CA THR A 126 5.90 -2.04 17.11
C THR A 126 4.70 -2.57 16.37
N THR A 127 3.51 -2.25 16.87
CA THR A 127 2.24 -2.59 16.20
C THR A 127 1.66 -1.33 15.58
N MET A 128 1.24 -1.44 14.33
CA MET A 128 0.57 -0.38 13.57
C MET A 128 -0.79 -0.91 13.09
N ARG A 129 -1.81 -0.09 13.26
CA ARG A 129 -3.14 -0.31 12.66
C ARG A 129 -3.33 0.72 11.56
N PRO A 130 -3.42 0.30 10.30
CA PRO A 130 -3.64 1.23 9.20
C PRO A 130 -4.98 1.97 9.37
N ASP A 131 -4.96 3.28 9.16
CA ASP A 131 -6.19 4.04 9.00
C ASP A 131 -6.92 3.60 7.73
N ALA A 132 -8.26 3.56 7.77
CA ALA A 132 -9.06 3.09 6.64
C ALA A 132 -8.86 3.94 5.37
N ASN A 133 -8.66 5.25 5.52
CA ASN A 133 -8.45 6.16 4.41
C ASN A 133 -7.03 6.01 3.83
N GLU A 134 -6.03 5.75 4.67
CA GLU A 134 -4.66 5.48 4.24
C GLU A 134 -4.57 4.13 3.52
N ALA A 135 -5.19 3.09 4.08
CA ALA A 135 -5.25 1.77 3.47
C ALA A 135 -5.95 1.78 2.10
N ALA A 136 -7.00 2.59 1.94
CA ALA A 136 -7.71 2.75 0.67
C ALA A 136 -6.88 3.48 -0.41
N LYS A 137 -5.92 4.33 0.00
CA LYS A 137 -5.02 5.07 -0.91
C LYS A 137 -3.74 4.33 -1.23
N ALA A 138 -3.31 3.43 -0.35
CA ALA A 138 -2.06 2.72 -0.50
C ALA A 138 -2.09 1.74 -1.68
N VAL A 139 -1.09 1.81 -2.53
CA VAL A 139 -0.90 0.89 -3.65
C VAL A 139 -0.39 -0.46 -3.15
N SER A 140 0.52 -0.44 -2.17
CA SER A 140 1.12 -1.62 -1.53
C SER A 140 1.18 -1.45 0.00
N ILE A 141 1.46 -2.55 0.68
CA ILE A 141 1.65 -2.55 2.14
C ILE A 141 2.92 -1.80 2.52
N ASP A 142 3.94 -1.87 1.69
CA ASP A 142 5.21 -1.19 1.90
C ASP A 142 5.01 0.31 2.07
N ASN A 143 4.13 0.90 1.24
CA ASN A 143 3.78 2.32 1.33
C ASN A 143 3.09 2.69 2.66
N LEU A 144 2.38 1.74 3.28
CA LEU A 144 1.79 1.95 4.61
C LEU A 144 2.83 2.01 5.72
N LEU A 145 3.96 1.34 5.54
CA LEU A 145 5.03 1.23 6.53
C LEU A 145 6.03 2.37 6.46
N GLU A 146 6.12 3.04 5.31
CA GLU A 146 7.10 4.10 5.06
C GLU A 146 6.95 5.25 6.05
N GLY A 147 8.05 5.57 6.76
CA GLY A 147 8.13 6.67 7.73
C GLY A 147 7.34 6.49 9.03
N LYS A 148 6.60 5.37 9.22
CA LYS A 148 5.73 5.18 10.38
C LYS A 148 6.32 4.33 11.50
N VAL A 149 7.37 3.58 11.21
CA VAL A 149 7.95 2.64 12.17
C VAL A 149 9.42 2.96 12.42
N ALA A 150 9.75 3.32 13.65
CA ALA A 150 11.14 3.60 14.02
C ALA A 150 12.05 2.38 13.80
N GLY A 151 13.19 2.59 13.11
CA GLY A 151 14.15 1.54 12.79
C GLY A 151 13.75 0.63 11.62
N LEU A 152 12.68 0.96 10.90
CA LEU A 152 12.31 0.35 9.63
C LEU A 152 12.66 1.33 8.50
N VAL A 153 13.38 0.87 7.50
CA VAL A 153 13.68 1.64 6.30
C VAL A 153 13.02 0.94 5.12
N VAL A 154 12.17 1.68 4.42
CA VAL A 154 11.55 1.25 3.17
C VAL A 154 12.22 2.02 2.05
N SER A 155 12.81 1.33 1.10
CA SER A 155 13.46 1.90 -0.07
C SER A 155 12.82 1.34 -1.33
N THR A 156 12.22 2.21 -2.13
CA THR A 156 11.64 1.85 -3.41
C THR A 156 12.69 1.96 -4.50
N ALA A 157 13.04 0.85 -5.13
CA ALA A 157 14.00 0.83 -6.23
C ALA A 157 13.44 1.41 -7.53
N SER A 158 12.11 1.43 -7.66
CA SER A 158 11.39 1.93 -8.84
C SER A 158 10.03 2.47 -8.45
N SER A 159 9.60 3.55 -9.10
CA SER A 159 8.25 4.10 -8.98
C SER A 159 7.23 3.45 -9.94
N ASN A 160 7.60 2.38 -10.64
CA ASN A 160 6.64 1.61 -11.44
C ASN A 160 5.55 1.04 -10.53
N PRO A 161 4.27 1.13 -10.91
CA PRO A 161 3.19 0.50 -10.15
C PRO A 161 3.48 -0.99 -9.93
N GLY A 162 3.44 -1.44 -8.68
CA GLY A 162 3.68 -2.83 -8.33
C GLY A 162 5.14 -3.30 -8.29
N ALA A 163 6.10 -2.40 -8.42
CA ALA A 163 7.50 -2.72 -8.14
C ALA A 163 7.69 -3.02 -6.65
N ALA A 164 8.60 -3.94 -6.31
CA ALA A 164 8.92 -4.27 -4.94
C ALA A 164 9.73 -3.16 -4.28
N SER A 165 9.46 -2.96 -3.00
CA SER A 165 10.30 -2.16 -2.12
C SER A 165 11.30 -3.05 -1.38
N SER A 166 12.46 -2.52 -1.08
CA SER A 166 13.40 -3.14 -0.16
C SER A 166 13.09 -2.66 1.26
N ILE A 167 12.79 -3.60 2.14
CA ILE A 167 12.54 -3.29 3.56
C ILE A 167 13.70 -3.83 4.40
N THR A 168 14.25 -2.97 5.25
CA THR A 168 15.28 -3.38 6.21
C THR A 168 14.90 -2.95 7.61
N ILE A 169 15.14 -3.83 8.60
CA ILE A 169 14.88 -3.57 10.01
C ILE A 169 16.22 -3.40 10.71
N ARG A 170 16.45 -2.18 11.29
CA ARG A 170 17.71 -1.80 11.97
C ARG A 170 18.96 -1.88 11.07
N GLY A 171 18.78 -1.73 9.76
CA GLY A 171 19.85 -1.74 8.78
C GLY A 171 20.14 -3.13 8.18
N ALA A 172 21.13 -3.18 7.31
CA ALA A 172 21.54 -4.40 6.63
C ALA A 172 22.37 -5.29 7.57
N SER A 173 21.97 -6.55 7.72
CA SER A 173 22.66 -7.55 8.55
C SER A 173 23.51 -8.52 7.72
N SER A 174 23.25 -8.64 6.41
CA SER A 174 23.92 -9.56 5.50
C SER A 174 24.72 -8.83 4.43
N LEU A 175 25.98 -9.21 4.27
CA LEU A 175 26.84 -8.74 3.18
C LEU A 175 26.50 -9.37 1.82
N ARG A 176 25.73 -10.47 1.80
CA ARG A 176 25.36 -11.21 0.59
C ARG A 176 24.06 -10.75 -0.06
N GLY A 177 23.42 -9.72 0.49
CA GLY A 177 22.35 -9.02 -0.21
C GLY A 177 20.91 -9.35 0.21
N ASP A 178 20.61 -10.47 0.84
CA ASP A 178 19.27 -10.72 1.35
C ASP A 178 19.12 -10.17 2.78
N ASN A 179 18.58 -8.94 2.86
CA ASN A 179 18.30 -8.25 4.12
C ASN A 179 16.80 -8.09 4.36
N GLN A 180 15.97 -8.73 3.54
CA GLN A 180 14.51 -8.65 3.67
C GLN A 180 14.04 -9.37 4.94
N PRO A 181 13.08 -8.79 5.68
CA PRO A 181 12.46 -9.45 6.83
C PRO A 181 11.59 -10.61 6.37
N LEU A 182 11.35 -11.55 7.29
CA LEU A 182 10.36 -12.59 7.08
C LEU A 182 8.95 -12.01 7.19
N TYR A 183 8.11 -12.23 6.18
CA TYR A 183 6.69 -11.89 6.24
C TYR A 183 5.87 -13.08 6.72
N VAL A 184 4.99 -12.85 7.69
CA VAL A 184 4.07 -13.86 8.21
C VAL A 184 2.65 -13.31 8.12
N ILE A 185 1.80 -13.92 7.31
CA ILE A 185 0.42 -13.48 7.07
C ILE A 185 -0.53 -14.49 7.71
N ASP A 186 -1.37 -14.04 8.63
CA ASP A 186 -2.32 -14.88 9.38
C ASP A 186 -1.66 -16.15 9.97
N ASN A 187 -0.47 -15.98 10.55
CA ASN A 187 0.41 -17.00 11.11
C ASN A 187 1.10 -17.94 10.09
N ILE A 188 0.97 -17.73 8.81
CA ILE A 188 1.65 -18.53 7.78
C ILE A 188 2.89 -17.78 7.29
N PRO A 189 4.11 -18.30 7.52
CA PRO A 189 5.32 -17.72 6.95
C PRO A 189 5.28 -17.73 5.44
N GLN A 190 5.65 -16.62 4.82
CA GLN A 190 5.75 -16.55 3.37
C GLN A 190 7.14 -17.00 2.92
N ALA A 191 7.22 -17.60 1.74
CA ALA A 191 8.50 -17.95 1.16
C ALA A 191 9.37 -16.69 0.96
N SER A 192 10.68 -16.83 1.17
CA SER A 192 11.62 -15.75 0.89
C SER A 192 11.49 -15.29 -0.56
N THR A 193 11.54 -13.98 -0.75
CA THR A 193 11.23 -13.33 -2.03
C THR A 193 12.41 -13.20 -2.97
N GLY A 194 13.57 -13.72 -2.59
CA GLY A 194 14.85 -13.50 -3.28
C GLY A 194 14.98 -14.05 -4.71
N GLU A 195 14.00 -14.85 -5.16
CA GLU A 195 14.02 -15.37 -6.52
C GLU A 195 12.89 -14.79 -7.35
N PHE A 196 13.26 -13.95 -8.31
CA PHE A 196 12.37 -13.43 -9.33
C PHE A 196 12.46 -14.28 -10.59
N SER A 197 11.37 -14.33 -11.36
CA SER A 197 11.46 -14.92 -12.68
C SER A 197 12.43 -14.11 -13.54
N SER A 198 13.60 -14.66 -13.80
CA SER A 198 14.58 -14.04 -14.66
C SER A 198 14.18 -14.24 -16.10
N SER A 199 14.22 -13.18 -16.91
CA SER A 199 13.92 -13.30 -18.34
C SER A 199 15.07 -13.95 -19.15
N GLY A 200 16.11 -14.38 -18.47
CA GLY A 200 17.25 -15.04 -19.14
C GLY A 200 18.17 -14.11 -19.96
N ILE A 201 17.84 -12.82 -20.07
CA ILE A 201 18.70 -11.84 -20.77
C ILE A 201 19.81 -11.43 -19.80
N SER A 202 21.03 -11.84 -20.12
CA SER A 202 22.22 -11.50 -19.34
C SER A 202 22.43 -9.99 -19.31
N GLY A 203 22.57 -9.44 -18.10
CA GLY A 203 22.86 -8.02 -17.88
C GLY A 203 21.65 -7.09 -17.79
N ASP A 204 20.44 -7.59 -18.01
CA ASP A 204 19.23 -6.76 -17.88
C ASP A 204 18.80 -6.60 -16.42
N PHE A 205 18.56 -5.36 -16.04
CA PHE A 205 17.99 -5.02 -14.74
C PHE A 205 16.54 -5.51 -14.66
N GLN A 206 16.27 -6.36 -13.69
CA GLN A 206 14.92 -6.85 -13.44
C GLN A 206 14.32 -6.08 -12.28
N ILE A 207 13.19 -5.43 -12.55
CA ILE A 207 12.42 -4.80 -11.49
C ILE A 207 11.81 -5.92 -10.66
N ALA A 208 12.22 -6.01 -9.39
CA ALA A 208 11.65 -6.93 -8.44
C ALA A 208 10.16 -6.63 -8.23
N GLN A 209 9.35 -7.67 -8.09
CA GLN A 209 7.94 -7.51 -7.79
C GLN A 209 7.69 -7.53 -6.29
N ASP A 210 6.68 -6.78 -5.85
CA ASP A 210 6.29 -6.71 -4.45
C ASP A 210 5.79 -8.09 -3.94
N PRO A 211 6.47 -8.69 -2.95
CA PRO A 211 6.09 -9.97 -2.37
C PRO A 211 4.75 -9.95 -1.63
N LEU A 212 4.32 -8.76 -1.17
CA LEU A 212 3.05 -8.55 -0.50
C LEU A 212 1.93 -8.16 -1.45
N SER A 213 2.21 -8.14 -2.76
CA SER A 213 1.28 -7.69 -3.81
C SER A 213 -0.07 -8.40 -3.83
N SER A 214 -0.11 -9.65 -3.37
CA SER A 214 -1.36 -10.45 -3.29
C SER A 214 -2.24 -10.10 -2.08
N LEU A 215 -1.86 -9.10 -1.28
CA LEU A 215 -2.62 -8.69 -0.10
C LEU A 215 -3.07 -7.24 -0.24
N ASN A 216 -4.38 -7.04 -0.18
CA ASN A 216 -4.93 -5.68 -0.24
C ASN A 216 -4.72 -4.96 1.10
N PRO A 217 -4.12 -3.75 1.11
CA PRO A 217 -3.98 -2.94 2.32
C PRO A 217 -5.29 -2.72 3.08
N ALA A 218 -6.43 -2.63 2.39
CA ALA A 218 -7.74 -2.46 3.01
C ALA A 218 -8.22 -3.67 3.83
N ASP A 219 -7.64 -4.86 3.61
CA ASP A 219 -7.98 -6.09 4.35
C ASP A 219 -7.13 -6.29 5.62
N ILE A 220 -6.20 -5.39 5.92
CA ILE A 220 -5.31 -5.50 7.07
C ILE A 220 -5.99 -4.96 8.33
N GLU A 221 -5.91 -5.73 9.42
CA GLU A 221 -6.31 -5.29 10.77
C GLU A 221 -5.13 -4.63 11.49
N ASP A 222 -3.98 -5.32 11.56
CA ASP A 222 -2.75 -4.80 12.14
C ASP A 222 -1.49 -5.36 11.48
N ILE A 223 -0.39 -4.62 11.65
CA ILE A 223 0.96 -5.01 11.25
C ILE A 223 1.85 -4.88 12.48
N THR A 224 2.45 -5.98 12.91
CA THR A 224 3.38 -6.01 14.04
C THR A 224 4.79 -6.34 13.54
N ILE A 225 5.75 -5.48 13.87
CA ILE A 225 7.15 -5.65 13.49
C ILE A 225 7.95 -6.12 14.71
N LEU A 226 8.54 -7.31 14.59
CA LEU A 226 9.45 -7.90 15.57
C LEU A 226 10.88 -7.54 15.19
N LYS A 227 11.55 -6.77 16.06
CA LYS A 227 12.87 -6.18 15.74
C LYS A 227 14.01 -6.83 16.51
N ASP A 228 13.71 -7.55 17.60
CA ASP A 228 14.71 -8.13 18.48
C ASP A 228 14.82 -9.64 18.34
N ALA A 229 16.02 -10.16 18.54
CA ALA A 229 16.31 -11.59 18.47
C ALA A 229 15.42 -12.42 19.41
N SER A 230 15.07 -11.91 20.60
CA SER A 230 14.18 -12.60 21.54
C SER A 230 12.76 -12.82 20.98
N SER A 231 12.24 -11.84 20.25
CA SER A 231 10.91 -11.92 19.64
C SER A 231 10.89 -12.70 18.32
N THR A 232 12.02 -12.72 17.59
CA THR A 232 12.15 -13.40 16.29
C THR A 232 12.70 -14.83 16.39
N ALA A 233 13.31 -15.21 17.53
CA ALA A 233 13.94 -16.53 17.74
C ALA A 233 13.03 -17.72 17.40
N ILE A 234 11.75 -17.56 17.60
CA ILE A 234 10.72 -18.57 17.35
C ILE A 234 10.57 -18.91 15.85
N TYR A 235 11.01 -18.01 14.94
CA TYR A 235 11.06 -18.24 13.50
C TYR A 235 12.39 -18.81 13.02
N GLY A 236 13.32 -19.11 13.98
CA GLY A 236 14.64 -19.65 13.68
C GLY A 236 15.47 -18.72 12.82
N SER A 237 16.32 -19.30 11.96
CA SER A 237 17.21 -18.54 11.06
C SER A 237 16.46 -17.64 10.08
N ARG A 238 15.21 -17.94 9.72
CA ARG A 238 14.38 -17.11 8.84
C ARG A 238 14.04 -15.76 9.45
N GLY A 239 14.00 -15.67 10.79
CA GLY A 239 13.73 -14.42 11.51
C GLY A 239 14.97 -13.54 11.75
N ALA A 240 16.14 -13.90 11.21
CA ALA A 240 17.41 -13.19 11.48
C ALA A 240 17.38 -11.70 11.07
N ASN A 241 16.68 -11.36 9.99
CA ASN A 241 16.53 -9.98 9.50
C ASN A 241 15.29 -9.26 10.10
N GLY A 242 14.67 -9.84 11.14
CA GLY A 242 13.40 -9.36 11.69
C GLY A 242 12.20 -10.04 11.04
N VAL A 243 11.03 -9.82 11.64
CA VAL A 243 9.78 -10.43 11.18
C VAL A 243 8.66 -9.38 11.14
N ILE A 244 7.91 -9.37 10.06
CA ILE A 244 6.71 -8.54 9.88
C ILE A 244 5.49 -9.47 9.92
N LEU A 245 4.71 -9.34 10.99
CA LEU A 245 3.46 -10.07 11.18
C LEU A 245 2.32 -9.23 10.64
N ILE A 246 1.53 -9.79 9.75
CA ILE A 246 0.36 -9.14 9.15
C ILE A 246 -0.88 -9.93 9.54
N THR A 247 -1.78 -9.29 10.27
CA THR A 247 -3.07 -9.85 10.65
C THR A 247 -4.14 -9.27 9.76
N THR A 248 -4.95 -10.12 9.14
CA THR A 248 -6.06 -9.67 8.29
C THR A 248 -7.34 -9.53 9.09
N LYS A 249 -8.26 -8.70 8.59
CA LYS A 249 -9.57 -8.44 9.20
C LYS A 249 -10.37 -9.72 9.35
N LYS A 250 -10.97 -9.89 10.54
CA LYS A 250 -11.84 -11.01 10.89
C LYS A 250 -13.30 -10.56 11.02
N GLY A 251 -14.20 -11.51 10.98
CA GLY A 251 -15.61 -11.26 11.26
C GLY A 251 -15.82 -10.76 12.68
N LYS A 252 -16.82 -9.89 12.85
CA LYS A 252 -17.25 -9.39 14.17
C LYS A 252 -18.70 -9.80 14.39
N GLU A 253 -19.05 -10.15 15.62
CA GLU A 253 -20.42 -10.49 15.98
C GLU A 253 -21.36 -9.32 15.73
N GLY A 254 -22.56 -9.62 15.24
CA GLY A 254 -23.60 -8.64 14.97
C GLY A 254 -24.14 -8.75 13.54
N LYS A 255 -25.09 -7.85 13.22
CA LYS A 255 -25.69 -7.76 11.89
C LYS A 255 -24.62 -7.53 10.83
N ALA A 256 -24.84 -8.09 9.66
CA ALA A 256 -23.95 -7.88 8.51
C ALA A 256 -23.78 -6.39 8.20
N LYS A 257 -22.52 -5.94 8.15
CA LYS A 257 -22.14 -4.59 7.73
C LYS A 257 -21.46 -4.68 6.39
N VAL A 258 -21.96 -3.95 5.42
CA VAL A 258 -21.38 -3.83 4.09
C VAL A 258 -20.62 -2.51 4.04
N ASN A 259 -19.35 -2.58 3.63
CA ASN A 259 -18.54 -1.41 3.36
C ASN A 259 -18.15 -1.44 1.89
N ALA A 260 -18.35 -0.34 1.21
CA ALA A 260 -17.94 -0.14 -0.17
C ALA A 260 -17.13 1.15 -0.25
N SER A 261 -16.02 1.11 -0.98
CA SER A 261 -15.22 2.29 -1.27
C SER A 261 -14.79 2.31 -2.72
N ALA A 262 -14.73 3.51 -3.29
CA ALA A 262 -14.16 3.76 -4.59
C ALA A 262 -13.19 4.95 -4.45
N THR A 263 -11.95 4.75 -4.87
CA THR A 263 -10.91 5.77 -4.83
C THR A 263 -10.44 6.04 -6.24
N PHE A 264 -10.47 7.31 -6.64
CA PHE A 264 -9.97 7.78 -7.92
C PHE A 264 -8.75 8.67 -7.68
N THR A 265 -7.68 8.42 -8.41
CA THR A 265 -6.43 9.16 -8.25
C THR A 265 -5.96 9.66 -9.59
N ILE A 266 -5.57 10.93 -9.66
CA ILE A 266 -4.87 11.52 -10.79
C ILE A 266 -3.45 11.84 -10.32
N ALA A 267 -2.47 11.23 -10.97
CA ALA A 267 -1.06 11.45 -10.69
C ALA A 267 -0.37 12.10 -11.89
N ASN A 268 0.49 13.06 -11.62
CA ASN A 268 1.31 13.74 -12.64
C ASN A 268 2.77 13.72 -12.18
N ALA A 269 3.69 13.80 -13.11
CA ALA A 269 5.09 14.06 -12.79
C ALA A 269 5.18 15.41 -12.05
N SER A 270 5.71 15.40 -10.83
CA SER A 270 5.75 16.59 -9.98
C SER A 270 6.73 17.64 -10.50
N ARG A 271 7.82 17.18 -11.10
CA ARG A 271 8.87 18.04 -11.66
C ARG A 271 9.57 17.31 -12.80
N LEU A 272 9.80 18.02 -13.89
CA LEU A 272 10.71 17.62 -14.96
C LEU A 272 12.05 18.29 -14.75
N LEU A 273 13.13 17.62 -15.15
CA LEU A 273 14.45 18.24 -15.14
C LEU A 273 14.52 19.31 -16.24
N GLU A 274 15.18 20.39 -15.95
CA GLU A 274 15.49 21.40 -16.97
C GLU A 274 16.56 20.85 -17.91
N MET A 275 16.23 20.81 -19.19
CA MET A 275 17.10 20.32 -20.24
C MET A 275 17.51 21.49 -21.13
N MET A 276 18.68 21.38 -21.75
CA MET A 276 19.11 22.33 -22.76
C MET A 276 18.05 22.42 -23.86
N ASN A 277 17.72 23.65 -24.26
CA ASN A 277 17.00 23.85 -25.50
C ASN A 277 17.91 23.54 -26.70
N LEU A 278 17.39 23.58 -27.91
CA LEU A 278 18.13 23.19 -29.10
C LEU A 278 19.32 24.11 -29.40
N GLU A 279 19.16 25.42 -29.15
CA GLU A 279 20.22 26.41 -29.35
C GLU A 279 21.34 26.25 -28.29
N GLU A 280 20.99 26.06 -27.04
CA GLU A 280 21.94 25.78 -25.96
C GLU A 280 22.73 24.50 -26.22
N TYR A 281 22.02 23.46 -26.67
CA TYR A 281 22.64 22.19 -27.05
C TYR A 281 23.62 22.35 -28.21
N ALA A 282 23.20 23.05 -29.26
CA ALA A 282 24.03 23.37 -30.42
C ALA A 282 25.27 24.17 -30.00
N ALA A 283 25.09 25.23 -29.20
CA ALA A 283 26.18 26.06 -28.71
C ALA A 283 27.17 25.25 -27.85
N TYR A 284 26.66 24.39 -26.96
CA TYR A 284 27.48 23.51 -26.13
C TYR A 284 28.32 22.55 -26.97
N HIS A 285 27.72 21.87 -27.93
CA HIS A 285 28.43 20.95 -28.80
C HIS A 285 29.46 21.66 -29.68
N ASN A 286 29.11 22.79 -30.26
CA ASN A 286 30.03 23.59 -31.09
C ASN A 286 31.22 24.11 -30.26
N SER A 287 31.01 24.49 -28.99
CA SER A 287 32.10 25.00 -28.13
C SER A 287 33.19 24.00 -27.84
N ARG A 288 32.93 22.70 -28.04
CA ARG A 288 33.89 21.61 -27.84
C ARG A 288 34.72 21.29 -29.08
N ILE A 289 34.39 21.89 -30.19
CA ILE A 289 35.08 21.70 -31.46
C ILE A 289 36.17 22.78 -31.62
N THR A 290 37.41 22.35 -31.84
CA THR A 290 38.57 23.26 -31.91
C THR A 290 39.05 23.50 -33.33
N ASP A 291 38.64 22.69 -34.30
CA ASP A 291 39.07 22.77 -35.71
C ASP A 291 38.11 23.58 -36.61
N GLY A 292 37.05 24.18 -35.99
CA GLY A 292 36.07 25.00 -36.72
C GLY A 292 35.05 24.20 -37.52
N LYS A 293 35.08 22.88 -37.54
CA LYS A 293 34.15 22.00 -38.25
C LYS A 293 33.00 21.63 -37.32
N VAL A 294 32.05 22.55 -37.18
CA VAL A 294 30.97 22.43 -36.19
C VAL A 294 29.78 21.64 -36.73
N PRO A 295 29.13 20.81 -35.90
CA PRO A 295 27.95 20.04 -36.31
C PRO A 295 26.67 20.87 -36.41
N PHE A 296 26.61 22.05 -35.77
CA PHE A 296 25.41 22.85 -35.75
C PHE A 296 25.64 24.26 -36.29
N HIS A 297 24.70 24.73 -37.13
CA HIS A 297 24.68 26.10 -37.66
C HIS A 297 23.33 26.74 -37.34
N ILE A 298 23.32 27.87 -36.63
CA ILE A 298 22.11 28.60 -36.27
C ILE A 298 21.91 29.72 -37.28
N VAL A 299 20.80 29.66 -38.01
CA VAL A 299 20.47 30.64 -39.08
C VAL A 299 19.06 31.15 -38.83
N GLY A 300 18.97 32.37 -38.25
CA GLY A 300 17.68 32.89 -37.78
C GLY A 300 17.11 31.98 -36.67
N ASP A 301 15.87 31.53 -36.84
CA ASP A 301 15.20 30.62 -35.90
C ASP A 301 15.45 29.13 -36.23
N GLU A 302 16.25 28.83 -37.26
CA GLU A 302 16.55 27.46 -37.66
C GLU A 302 17.87 26.98 -37.08
N VAL A 303 17.85 25.77 -36.52
CA VAL A 303 19.08 25.03 -36.18
C VAL A 303 19.29 23.93 -37.21
N ARG A 304 20.38 24.06 -37.95
CA ARG A 304 20.79 23.17 -39.04
C ARG A 304 21.85 22.22 -38.48
N TYR A 305 21.60 20.94 -38.57
CA TYR A 305 22.51 19.87 -38.16
C TYR A 305 23.22 19.28 -39.36
N VAL A 306 24.54 19.19 -39.26
CA VAL A 306 25.40 18.59 -40.28
C VAL A 306 25.87 17.24 -39.78
N PHE A 307 25.82 16.23 -40.62
CA PHE A 307 26.21 14.87 -40.28
C PHE A 307 27.66 14.76 -39.87
N ASN A 308 27.93 13.83 -38.95
CA ASN A 308 29.29 13.48 -38.55
C ASN A 308 30.12 13.02 -39.76
N GLY A 309 31.30 13.62 -39.94
CA GLY A 309 32.19 13.36 -41.10
C GLY A 309 31.87 14.17 -42.35
N ALA A 310 30.86 15.03 -42.31
CA ALA A 310 30.50 15.93 -43.44
C ALA A 310 30.55 17.41 -43.06
N TYR A 311 31.14 17.77 -41.91
CA TYR A 311 31.13 19.16 -41.40
C TYR A 311 31.83 20.18 -42.32
N ASP A 312 32.77 19.72 -43.15
CA ASP A 312 33.46 20.51 -44.15
C ASP A 312 32.66 20.71 -45.45
N LYS A 313 31.52 20.03 -45.62
CA LYS A 313 30.68 20.08 -46.78
C LYS A 313 29.45 20.98 -46.61
N TYR A 314 29.32 21.62 -45.45
CA TYR A 314 28.19 22.49 -45.19
C TYR A 314 28.13 23.66 -46.17
N ASP A 315 27.04 23.74 -46.93
CA ASP A 315 26.71 24.88 -47.78
C ASP A 315 25.32 25.43 -47.42
N PRO A 316 25.22 26.65 -46.90
CA PRO A 316 23.92 27.24 -46.53
C PRO A 316 22.96 27.39 -47.70
N ALA A 317 23.45 27.36 -48.96
CA ALA A 317 22.64 27.43 -50.19
C ALA A 317 22.16 26.05 -50.68
N ASP A 318 22.78 24.96 -50.20
CA ASP A 318 22.42 23.61 -50.59
C ASP A 318 21.78 22.82 -49.42
N PRO A 319 20.43 22.65 -49.45
CA PRO A 319 19.70 21.94 -48.40
C PRO A 319 20.08 20.44 -48.26
N GLU A 320 20.78 19.86 -49.23
CA GLU A 320 21.23 18.46 -49.13
C GLU A 320 22.44 18.30 -48.20
N THR A 321 23.10 19.40 -47.81
CA THR A 321 24.30 19.41 -46.97
C THR A 321 24.01 19.45 -45.47
N TYR A 322 22.73 19.65 -45.07
CA TYR A 322 22.33 19.73 -43.68
C TYR A 322 20.88 19.28 -43.49
N ASN A 323 20.49 19.05 -42.24
CA ASN A 323 19.10 18.81 -41.83
C ASN A 323 18.63 19.90 -40.89
N VAL A 324 17.45 20.46 -41.15
CA VAL A 324 16.78 21.35 -40.17
C VAL A 324 16.19 20.48 -39.09
N VAL A 325 16.65 20.69 -37.84
CA VAL A 325 16.20 19.91 -36.68
C VAL A 325 15.30 20.75 -35.79
N ASN A 326 14.29 20.10 -35.22
CA ASN A 326 13.32 20.75 -34.35
C ASN A 326 13.49 20.29 -32.92
N TYR A 327 13.35 21.21 -31.96
CA TYR A 327 13.42 20.94 -30.55
C TYR A 327 12.38 19.90 -30.10
N ARG A 328 12.83 18.92 -29.35
CA ARG A 328 11.96 17.93 -28.71
C ARG A 328 12.34 17.73 -27.26
N ASN A 329 11.36 17.91 -26.37
CA ASN A 329 11.53 17.58 -24.96
C ASN A 329 11.08 16.15 -24.71
N TRP A 330 12.02 15.22 -24.69
CA TRP A 330 11.77 13.80 -24.53
C TRP A 330 11.12 13.43 -23.20
N GLN A 331 11.33 14.19 -22.14
CA GLN A 331 10.64 13.96 -20.88
C GLN A 331 9.13 14.15 -21.01
N LYS A 332 8.68 15.15 -21.77
CA LYS A 332 7.24 15.35 -22.05
C LYS A 332 6.64 14.23 -22.88
N GLU A 333 7.45 13.53 -23.66
CA GLU A 333 6.98 12.40 -24.46
C GLU A 333 6.74 11.14 -23.61
N ILE A 334 7.50 10.93 -22.55
CA ILE A 334 7.36 9.72 -21.71
C ILE A 334 6.31 9.88 -20.61
N TYR A 335 6.08 11.11 -20.12
CA TYR A 335 5.16 11.32 -19.02
C TYR A 335 3.74 11.63 -19.48
N THR A 336 2.79 11.19 -18.68
CA THR A 336 1.36 11.45 -18.87
C THR A 336 0.66 11.65 -17.53
N SER A 337 -0.51 12.29 -17.57
CA SER A 337 -1.42 12.28 -16.42
C SER A 337 -2.00 10.88 -16.26
N ALA A 338 -1.71 10.23 -15.16
CA ALA A 338 -2.16 8.88 -14.86
C ALA A 338 -3.46 8.91 -14.07
N PHE A 339 -4.52 8.33 -14.61
CA PHE A 339 -5.79 8.13 -13.92
C PHE A 339 -5.85 6.70 -13.39
N SER A 340 -6.02 6.56 -12.07
CA SER A 340 -6.08 5.27 -11.39
C SER A 340 -7.38 5.13 -10.62
N GLN A 341 -7.86 3.89 -10.47
CA GLN A 341 -9.11 3.56 -9.79
C GLN A 341 -8.90 2.34 -8.89
N ASN A 342 -9.49 2.40 -7.69
CA ASN A 342 -9.47 1.31 -6.73
C ASN A 342 -10.86 1.15 -6.13
N TYR A 343 -11.44 -0.05 -6.26
CA TYR A 343 -12.75 -0.42 -5.75
C TYR A 343 -12.59 -1.50 -4.70
N SER A 344 -13.22 -1.31 -3.55
CA SER A 344 -13.23 -2.28 -2.47
C SER A 344 -14.64 -2.48 -1.95
N LEU A 345 -15.05 -3.74 -1.84
CA LEU A 345 -16.31 -4.15 -1.23
C LEU A 345 -16.01 -5.17 -0.14
N SER A 346 -16.54 -4.97 1.06
CA SER A 346 -16.41 -5.96 2.11
C SER A 346 -17.72 -6.12 2.89
N VAL A 347 -17.94 -7.35 3.35
CA VAL A 347 -19.06 -7.72 4.21
C VAL A 347 -18.48 -8.35 5.47
N ASN A 348 -18.90 -7.83 6.60
CA ASN A 348 -18.46 -8.28 7.93
C ASN A 348 -19.69 -8.52 8.78
N GLY A 349 -19.78 -9.68 9.42
CA GLY A 349 -20.90 -10.02 10.28
C GLY A 349 -20.72 -11.31 11.04
N GLY A 350 -21.71 -11.68 11.85
CA GLY A 350 -21.71 -12.93 12.59
C GLY A 350 -22.95 -13.11 13.43
N ALA A 351 -23.33 -14.35 13.65
CA ALA A 351 -24.43 -14.74 14.51
C ALA A 351 -23.99 -15.87 15.45
N GLY A 352 -24.25 -15.67 16.74
CA GLY A 352 -23.89 -16.65 17.78
C GLY A 352 -22.40 -16.93 17.82
N LYS A 353 -21.99 -18.14 17.41
CA LYS A 353 -20.62 -18.62 17.52
C LYS A 353 -19.82 -18.53 16.21
N THR A 354 -20.40 -17.95 15.18
CA THR A 354 -19.76 -17.89 13.87
C THR A 354 -19.71 -16.45 13.37
N THR A 355 -18.52 -16.02 12.96
CA THR A 355 -18.29 -14.71 12.36
C THR A 355 -17.59 -14.85 11.03
N TYR A 356 -17.85 -13.93 10.11
CA TYR A 356 -17.26 -13.95 8.78
C TYR A 356 -16.84 -12.55 8.32
N TYR A 357 -15.79 -12.51 7.54
CA TYR A 357 -15.35 -11.34 6.77
C TYR A 357 -15.10 -11.79 5.34
N ILE A 358 -15.74 -11.15 4.38
CA ILE A 358 -15.57 -11.42 2.96
C ILE A 358 -15.25 -10.09 2.28
N SER A 359 -14.23 -10.05 1.45
CA SER A 359 -13.88 -8.88 0.65
C SER A 359 -13.61 -9.22 -0.80
N ALA A 360 -13.92 -8.27 -1.68
CA ALA A 360 -13.58 -8.25 -3.09
C ALA A 360 -12.98 -6.88 -3.43
N ASN A 361 -11.83 -6.88 -4.07
CA ASN A 361 -11.11 -5.67 -4.44
C ASN A 361 -10.73 -5.73 -5.91
N PHE A 362 -10.78 -4.58 -6.58
CA PHE A 362 -10.27 -4.40 -7.92
C PHE A 362 -9.55 -3.06 -8.00
N LYS A 363 -8.32 -3.07 -8.51
CA LYS A 363 -7.54 -1.87 -8.76
C LYS A 363 -6.98 -1.87 -10.19
N ASP A 364 -7.05 -0.70 -10.81
CA ASP A 364 -6.43 -0.37 -12.09
C ASP A 364 -5.59 0.89 -11.88
N ILE A 365 -4.28 0.69 -11.73
CA ILE A 365 -3.33 1.74 -11.39
C ILE A 365 -2.46 2.00 -12.60
N ASN A 366 -2.54 3.21 -13.12
CA ASN A 366 -1.71 3.66 -14.21
C ASN A 366 -0.51 4.44 -13.69
N GLY A 367 0.66 4.22 -14.26
CA GLY A 367 1.87 4.97 -13.95
C GLY A 367 1.94 6.29 -14.71
N THR A 368 2.68 7.25 -14.17
CA THR A 368 2.94 8.53 -14.85
C THR A 368 3.86 8.39 -16.07
N VAL A 369 4.62 7.29 -16.17
CA VAL A 369 5.30 6.89 -17.38
C VAL A 369 4.31 6.14 -18.27
N LYS A 370 4.20 6.53 -19.53
CA LYS A 370 3.30 5.87 -20.51
C LYS A 370 3.54 4.36 -20.52
N GLN A 371 2.48 3.58 -20.73
CA GLN A 371 2.49 2.11 -20.82
C GLN A 371 2.91 1.37 -19.53
N THR A 372 3.02 2.06 -18.42
CA THR A 372 3.20 1.39 -17.12
C THR A 372 1.88 1.30 -16.38
N GLY A 373 1.64 0.19 -15.71
CA GLY A 373 0.41 0.03 -14.95
C GLY A 373 0.27 -1.32 -14.29
N LEU A 374 -0.70 -1.40 -13.38
CA LEU A 374 -1.03 -2.57 -12.59
C LEU A 374 -2.55 -2.76 -12.58
N LYS A 375 -3.01 -3.93 -13.00
CA LYS A 375 -4.41 -4.37 -12.80
C LYS A 375 -4.43 -5.54 -11.85
N GLN A 376 -5.30 -5.47 -10.83
CA GLN A 376 -5.36 -6.52 -9.83
C GLN A 376 -6.79 -6.73 -9.35
N GLY A 377 -7.18 -8.01 -9.23
CA GLY A 377 -8.42 -8.43 -8.60
C GLY A 377 -8.13 -9.37 -7.45
N ASP A 378 -8.70 -9.10 -6.27
CA ASP A 378 -8.49 -9.88 -5.05
C ASP A 378 -9.83 -10.31 -4.47
N LEU A 379 -9.88 -11.56 -3.98
CA LEU A 379 -10.99 -12.10 -3.21
C LEU A 379 -10.44 -12.67 -1.90
N ARG A 380 -11.12 -12.39 -0.79
CA ARG A 380 -10.79 -12.93 0.52
C ARG A 380 -12.04 -13.37 1.27
N ALA A 381 -11.93 -14.48 2.00
CA ALA A 381 -12.96 -14.97 2.91
C ALA A 381 -12.31 -15.48 4.20
N ASN A 382 -12.63 -14.86 5.32
CA ASN A 382 -12.20 -15.27 6.65
C ASN A 382 -13.43 -15.72 7.44
N LEU A 383 -13.38 -16.92 7.98
CA LEU A 383 -14.42 -17.53 8.80
C LEU A 383 -13.84 -17.86 10.17
N SER A 384 -14.52 -17.44 11.23
CA SER A 384 -14.20 -17.83 12.61
C SER A 384 -15.42 -18.52 13.21
N ALA A 385 -15.25 -19.69 13.78
CA ALA A 385 -16.33 -20.46 14.38
C ALA A 385 -15.89 -21.07 15.71
N GLN A 386 -16.69 -20.87 16.74
CA GLN A 386 -16.55 -21.58 18.00
C GLN A 386 -17.33 -22.89 17.91
N LEU A 387 -16.62 -24.00 17.57
CA LEU A 387 -17.24 -25.31 17.37
C LEU A 387 -17.78 -25.89 18.69
N SER A 388 -17.10 -25.59 19.80
CA SER A 388 -17.55 -25.93 21.14
C SER A 388 -17.08 -24.87 22.14
N LYS A 389 -17.40 -25.03 23.43
CA LYS A 389 -16.87 -24.13 24.49
C LYS A 389 -15.33 -24.16 24.59
N SER A 390 -14.70 -25.20 24.08
CA SER A 390 -13.27 -25.45 24.18
C SER A 390 -12.55 -25.48 22.82
N VAL A 391 -13.27 -25.39 21.68
CA VAL A 391 -12.67 -25.51 20.34
C VAL A 391 -13.08 -24.33 19.48
N ASP A 392 -12.09 -23.55 19.08
CA ASP A 392 -12.20 -22.42 18.16
C ASP A 392 -11.52 -22.77 16.83
N LEU A 393 -12.19 -22.52 15.71
CA LEU A 393 -11.70 -22.70 14.35
C LEU A 393 -11.65 -21.38 13.60
N ASN A 394 -10.52 -21.08 12.98
CA ASN A 394 -10.39 -19.96 12.07
C ASN A 394 -9.89 -20.47 10.72
N MET A 395 -10.53 -20.04 9.65
CA MET A 395 -10.16 -20.33 8.26
C MET A 395 -10.00 -19.03 7.50
N ALA A 396 -8.97 -18.94 6.67
CA ALA A 396 -8.81 -17.85 5.73
C ALA A 396 -8.49 -18.39 4.34
N LEU A 397 -9.20 -17.90 3.34
CA LEU A 397 -8.99 -18.19 1.93
C LEU A 397 -8.77 -16.87 1.20
N SER A 398 -7.81 -16.80 0.30
CA SER A 398 -7.64 -15.65 -0.58
C SER A 398 -7.12 -16.06 -1.94
N GLY A 399 -7.60 -15.34 -2.97
CA GLY A 399 -7.13 -15.44 -4.34
C GLY A 399 -6.82 -14.06 -4.89
N SER A 400 -5.74 -13.94 -5.65
CA SER A 400 -5.33 -12.72 -6.32
C SER A 400 -4.93 -13.03 -7.76
N LEU A 401 -5.43 -12.21 -8.68
CA LEU A 401 -5.03 -12.17 -10.08
C LEU A 401 -4.48 -10.80 -10.35
N ARG A 402 -3.23 -10.72 -10.81
CA ARG A 402 -2.52 -9.47 -11.03
C ARG A 402 -1.84 -9.48 -12.39
N GLN A 403 -2.00 -8.40 -13.12
CA GLN A 403 -1.28 -8.12 -14.35
C GLN A 403 -0.50 -6.83 -14.18
N ASN A 404 0.81 -6.89 -14.43
CA ASN A 404 1.69 -5.76 -14.30
C ASN A 404 2.39 -5.49 -15.62
N ASN A 405 2.28 -4.26 -16.13
CA ASN A 405 3.01 -3.77 -17.29
C ASN A 405 4.07 -2.78 -16.82
N MET A 406 5.32 -3.12 -17.07
CA MET A 406 6.46 -2.33 -16.60
C MET A 406 7.24 -1.77 -17.79
N MET A 407 7.85 -0.62 -17.58
CA MET A 407 8.83 -0.07 -18.50
C MET A 407 10.23 -0.34 -17.94
N ALA A 408 11.18 -0.65 -18.78
CA ALA A 408 12.56 -0.88 -18.36
C ALA A 408 13.09 0.29 -17.54
N GLY A 409 13.40 0.01 -16.27
CA GLY A 409 14.08 0.92 -15.37
C GLY A 409 15.53 0.49 -15.27
N GLY A 410 16.44 1.25 -15.86
CA GLY A 410 17.81 0.82 -15.96
C GLY A 410 18.63 1.05 -14.71
N ASN A 411 19.36 0.03 -14.33
CA ASN A 411 20.56 0.16 -13.53
C ASN A 411 21.60 -0.88 -13.99
N THR A 412 21.80 -0.98 -15.29
CA THR A 412 22.90 -1.77 -15.83
C THR A 412 24.18 -0.95 -15.74
N LEU A 413 25.08 -1.39 -14.91
CA LEU A 413 26.49 -0.98 -14.96
C LEU A 413 27.01 -1.28 -16.38
N GLY A 414 27.05 -0.27 -17.25
CA GLY A 414 27.72 -0.34 -18.54
C GLY A 414 26.91 -0.12 -19.82
N GLY A 415 25.60 0.10 -19.77
CA GLY A 415 24.80 0.33 -20.99
C GLY A 415 23.96 1.59 -20.94
N ALA A 416 24.19 2.53 -21.84
CA ALA A 416 23.39 3.74 -22.03
C ALA A 416 21.96 3.47 -22.51
N THR A 417 21.61 2.23 -22.78
CA THR A 417 20.44 1.81 -23.56
C THR A 417 19.34 1.16 -22.72
N GLY A 418 19.44 1.15 -21.40
CA GLY A 418 18.65 0.29 -20.53
C GLY A 418 17.37 0.89 -19.93
N ALA A 419 17.09 2.19 -20.04
CA ALA A 419 15.93 2.79 -19.39
C ALA A 419 15.34 3.92 -20.21
N ILE A 420 14.02 3.93 -20.33
CA ILE A 420 13.31 5.00 -21.06
C ILE A 420 13.56 6.39 -20.44
N SER A 421 13.58 6.50 -19.10
CA SER A 421 13.84 7.77 -18.41
C SER A 421 15.25 8.29 -18.67
N ARG A 422 16.24 7.38 -18.71
CA ARG A 422 17.61 7.73 -19.04
C ARG A 422 17.72 8.15 -20.51
N THR A 423 17.12 7.38 -21.41
CA THR A 423 17.06 7.75 -22.83
C THR A 423 16.47 9.14 -23.03
N ALA A 424 15.41 9.48 -22.29
CA ALA A 424 14.80 10.80 -22.37
C ALA A 424 15.69 11.96 -21.87
N LEU A 425 16.69 11.66 -21.04
CA LEU A 425 17.65 12.67 -20.53
C LEU A 425 18.94 12.74 -21.36
N ASP A 426 19.39 11.60 -21.87
CA ASP A 426 20.69 11.48 -22.55
C ASP A 426 20.57 11.71 -24.08
N TYR A 427 19.39 11.50 -24.67
CA TYR A 427 19.19 11.65 -26.10
C TYR A 427 19.22 13.12 -26.51
N ALA A 428 19.75 13.39 -27.73
CA ALA A 428 19.77 14.75 -28.30
C ALA A 428 18.36 15.38 -28.25
N PRO A 429 18.21 16.69 -27.99
CA PRO A 429 16.91 17.35 -27.90
C PRO A 429 16.22 17.54 -29.27
N PHE A 430 16.45 16.62 -30.17
CA PHE A 430 15.84 16.48 -31.49
C PHE A 430 15.90 15.02 -31.93
N GLU A 431 15.13 14.69 -32.96
CA GLU A 431 15.15 13.37 -33.59
C GLU A 431 16.28 13.32 -34.62
N LEU A 432 17.20 12.37 -34.47
CA LEU A 432 18.28 12.18 -35.44
C LEU A 432 17.71 11.79 -36.79
N PRO A 433 18.16 12.42 -37.88
CA PRO A 433 17.72 12.06 -39.23
C PRO A 433 18.12 10.60 -39.56
N GLU A 434 17.23 9.86 -40.23
CA GLU A 434 17.45 8.45 -40.57
C GLU A 434 18.63 8.24 -41.52
N ASN A 435 18.96 9.26 -42.33
CA ASN A 435 20.07 9.24 -43.28
C ASN A 435 21.42 9.67 -42.67
N ASP A 436 21.49 9.95 -41.36
CA ASP A 436 22.73 10.28 -40.66
C ASP A 436 23.67 9.08 -40.64
N PRO A 437 24.90 9.18 -41.20
CA PRO A 437 25.90 8.10 -41.15
C PRO A 437 26.29 7.70 -39.72
N SER A 438 26.14 8.61 -38.73
CA SER A 438 26.36 8.33 -37.32
C SER A 438 25.19 7.62 -36.63
N PHE A 439 24.12 7.40 -37.37
CA PHE A 439 22.92 6.70 -36.88
C PHE A 439 23.21 5.20 -36.67
N THR A 440 24.03 4.93 -35.69
CA THR A 440 24.39 3.57 -35.28
C THR A 440 23.19 2.88 -34.61
N ASN A 441 23.24 1.57 -34.47
CA ASN A 441 22.18 0.81 -33.82
C ASN A 441 21.86 1.33 -32.40
N GLU A 442 22.85 1.85 -31.69
CA GLU A 442 22.66 2.43 -30.35
C GLU A 442 21.92 3.76 -30.41
N ASN A 443 22.26 4.64 -31.36
CA ASN A 443 21.66 5.95 -31.51
C ASN A 443 20.24 5.90 -32.13
N LYS A 444 19.87 4.78 -32.78
CA LYS A 444 18.50 4.54 -33.25
C LYS A 444 17.50 4.37 -32.15
N THR A 445 17.93 3.83 -30.99
CA THR A 445 17.06 3.63 -29.84
C THR A 445 16.76 4.97 -29.17
N ASN A 446 15.63 5.55 -29.48
CA ASN A 446 15.11 6.77 -28.87
C ASN A 446 13.91 6.47 -27.94
N VAL A 447 13.29 7.49 -27.41
CA VAL A 447 12.12 7.38 -26.53
C VAL A 447 10.94 6.68 -27.22
N PHE A 448 10.70 6.94 -28.50
CA PHE A 448 9.61 6.31 -29.24
C PHE A 448 9.88 4.83 -29.49
N SER A 449 11.15 4.45 -29.70
CA SER A 449 11.53 3.03 -29.80
C SER A 449 11.12 2.27 -28.52
N TRP A 450 11.37 2.85 -27.34
CA TRP A 450 10.93 2.28 -26.08
C TRP A 450 9.41 2.23 -25.94
N LEU A 451 8.72 3.30 -26.31
CA LEU A 451 7.26 3.35 -26.20
C LEU A 451 6.54 2.41 -27.18
N ASN A 452 7.09 2.21 -28.37
CA ASN A 452 6.40 1.48 -29.44
C ASN A 452 6.80 0.01 -29.55
N ASP A 453 8.00 -0.34 -29.12
CA ASP A 453 8.59 -1.63 -29.45
C ASP A 453 9.15 -2.41 -28.23
N TYR A 454 8.82 -1.96 -27.00
CA TYR A 454 9.13 -2.63 -25.76
C TYR A 454 7.87 -3.09 -25.01
N VAL A 455 7.89 -4.31 -24.52
CA VAL A 455 6.84 -4.86 -23.64
C VAL A 455 7.50 -5.63 -22.50
N ASP A 456 7.06 -5.38 -21.25
CA ASP A 456 7.41 -6.19 -20.08
C ASP A 456 6.14 -6.45 -19.29
N LEU A 457 5.50 -7.56 -19.56
CA LEU A 457 4.22 -7.96 -19.00
C LEU A 457 4.41 -9.13 -18.05
N THR A 458 3.84 -9.01 -16.86
CA THR A 458 3.85 -10.07 -15.85
C THR A 458 2.43 -10.36 -15.40
N ASP A 459 2.04 -11.63 -15.44
CA ASP A 459 0.79 -12.15 -14.90
C ASP A 459 1.10 -12.97 -13.64
N ASP A 460 0.60 -12.51 -12.49
CA ASP A 460 0.71 -13.20 -11.19
C ASP A 460 -0.64 -13.78 -10.78
N LYS A 461 -0.63 -15.04 -10.38
CA LYS A 461 -1.80 -15.74 -9.85
C LYS A 461 -1.43 -16.34 -8.51
N THR A 462 -2.11 -15.91 -7.46
CA THR A 462 -1.83 -16.36 -6.10
C THR A 462 -3.08 -16.93 -5.47
N PHE A 463 -2.97 -18.08 -4.85
CA PHE A 463 -4.00 -18.67 -4.00
C PHE A 463 -3.41 -19.01 -2.64
N LYS A 464 -4.08 -18.62 -1.55
CA LYS A 464 -3.66 -18.88 -0.18
C LYS A 464 -4.82 -19.46 0.61
N ALA A 465 -4.51 -20.47 1.44
CA ALA A 465 -5.46 -21.06 2.37
C ALA A 465 -4.79 -21.26 3.72
N SER A 466 -5.48 -20.95 4.81
CA SER A 466 -5.03 -21.23 6.17
C SER A 466 -6.15 -21.73 7.05
N LEU A 467 -5.81 -22.59 7.99
CA LEU A 467 -6.68 -23.16 9.00
C LEU A 467 -5.97 -23.11 10.34
N ASN A 468 -6.64 -22.54 11.35
CA ASN A 468 -6.18 -22.51 12.72
C ASN A 468 -7.25 -23.11 13.63
N LEU A 469 -6.94 -24.22 14.28
CA LEU A 469 -7.80 -24.86 15.27
C LEU A 469 -7.14 -24.72 16.64
N ASN A 470 -7.85 -24.09 17.58
CA ASN A 470 -7.39 -23.96 18.96
C ASN A 470 -8.32 -24.76 19.87
N TRP A 471 -7.74 -25.73 20.57
CA TRP A 471 -8.45 -26.59 21.51
C TRP A 471 -7.95 -26.37 22.93
N LYS A 472 -8.79 -25.79 23.79
CA LYS A 472 -8.57 -25.66 25.24
C LYS A 472 -8.87 -27.02 25.87
N ILE A 473 -7.86 -27.86 26.03
CA ILE A 473 -8.00 -29.22 26.58
C ILE A 473 -8.49 -29.13 28.04
N ASN A 474 -7.89 -28.21 28.80
CA ASN A 474 -8.31 -27.87 30.16
C ASN A 474 -7.84 -26.45 30.50
N LYS A 475 -7.96 -26.06 31.79
CA LYS A 475 -7.56 -24.71 32.27
C LYS A 475 -6.05 -24.42 32.17
N PHE A 476 -5.23 -25.43 31.95
CA PHE A 476 -3.77 -25.31 31.87
C PHE A 476 -3.23 -25.52 30.48
N PHE A 477 -3.83 -26.41 29.69
CA PHE A 477 -3.32 -26.84 28.41
C PHE A 477 -4.21 -26.38 27.25
N THR A 478 -3.57 -25.75 26.25
CA THR A 478 -4.18 -25.43 24.96
C THR A 478 -3.37 -26.09 23.85
N TYR A 479 -4.03 -26.83 22.99
CA TYR A 479 -3.46 -27.36 21.76
C TYR A 479 -3.90 -26.48 20.59
N SER A 480 -2.95 -26.14 19.70
CA SER A 480 -3.21 -25.41 18.48
C SER A 480 -2.64 -26.16 17.29
N LEU A 481 -3.52 -26.46 16.34
CA LEU A 481 -3.14 -26.94 14.99
C LEU A 481 -3.26 -25.79 14.02
N ARG A 482 -2.17 -25.46 13.35
CA ARG A 482 -2.15 -24.50 12.25
C ARG A 482 -1.71 -25.23 10.99
N ALA A 483 -2.47 -25.09 9.93
CA ALA A 483 -2.15 -25.62 8.64
C ALA A 483 -2.44 -24.57 7.58
N GLY A 484 -1.58 -24.45 6.60
CA GLY A 484 -1.83 -23.52 5.52
C GLY A 484 -0.79 -23.65 4.41
N GLY A 485 -1.06 -22.98 3.33
CA GLY A 485 -0.15 -22.92 2.21
C GLY A 485 -0.55 -21.87 1.20
N ASN A 486 0.35 -21.62 0.28
CA ASN A 486 0.10 -20.78 -0.87
C ASN A 486 0.65 -21.43 -2.14
N ILE A 487 0.03 -21.08 -3.25
CA ILE A 487 0.50 -21.35 -4.60
C ILE A 487 0.58 -20.01 -5.30
N ASN A 488 1.72 -19.73 -5.87
CA ASN A 488 1.95 -18.54 -6.67
C ASN A 488 2.53 -18.95 -8.02
N THR A 489 1.93 -18.47 -9.10
CA THR A 489 2.44 -18.63 -10.46
C THR A 489 2.68 -17.26 -11.05
N ASN A 490 3.89 -17.05 -11.54
CA ASN A 490 4.34 -15.83 -12.17
C ASN A 490 4.76 -16.13 -13.61
N ASP A 491 4.02 -15.59 -14.56
CA ASP A 491 4.28 -15.69 -15.99
C ASP A 491 4.77 -14.32 -16.48
N ARG A 492 6.02 -14.23 -16.95
CA ARG A 492 6.59 -12.98 -17.46
C ARG A 492 6.95 -13.10 -18.93
N LYS A 493 6.62 -12.06 -19.70
CA LYS A 493 6.98 -11.90 -21.10
C LYS A 493 7.67 -10.55 -21.27
N ARG A 494 8.84 -10.59 -21.90
CA ARG A 494 9.58 -9.38 -22.23
C ARG A 494 9.94 -9.41 -23.73
N TRP A 495 9.56 -8.34 -24.40
CA TRP A 495 9.81 -8.16 -25.83
C TRP A 495 10.68 -6.92 -26.05
N TYR A 496 11.71 -7.10 -26.85
CA TYR A 496 12.51 -6.03 -27.44
C TYR A 496 12.38 -6.12 -28.94
N GLY A 497 11.72 -5.15 -29.55
CA GLY A 497 11.52 -5.12 -30.98
C GLY A 497 12.71 -4.58 -31.74
N MET A 498 12.56 -4.48 -33.06
CA MET A 498 13.64 -4.13 -33.97
C MET A 498 14.09 -2.67 -33.89
N GLN A 499 13.29 -1.79 -33.26
CA GLN A 499 13.66 -0.40 -33.01
C GLN A 499 14.53 -0.22 -31.75
N LEU A 500 14.74 -1.29 -30.99
CA LEU A 500 15.57 -1.31 -29.79
C LEU A 500 16.89 -1.99 -30.09
N TYR A 501 17.97 -1.47 -29.51
CA TYR A 501 19.32 -2.02 -29.68
C TYR A 501 19.40 -3.53 -29.43
N GLN A 502 18.70 -4.01 -28.38
CA GLN A 502 18.67 -5.42 -28.01
C GLN A 502 17.98 -6.31 -29.04
N GLY A 503 17.01 -5.77 -29.75
CA GLY A 503 16.22 -6.51 -30.75
C GLY A 503 16.75 -6.41 -32.18
N MET A 504 17.48 -5.35 -32.51
CA MET A 504 17.93 -5.07 -33.89
C MET A 504 18.73 -6.22 -34.51
N ASN A 505 19.69 -6.77 -33.75
CA ASN A 505 20.61 -7.80 -34.24
C ASN A 505 19.93 -9.17 -34.38
N ASN A 506 18.77 -9.37 -33.78
CA ASN A 506 18.05 -10.65 -33.72
C ASN A 506 16.67 -10.61 -34.38
N GLN A 507 16.34 -9.53 -35.11
CA GLN A 507 15.02 -9.31 -35.70
C GLN A 507 13.88 -9.36 -34.64
N GLY A 508 14.17 -8.84 -33.46
CA GLY A 508 13.36 -8.91 -32.26
C GLY A 508 13.84 -9.97 -31.26
N TYR A 509 13.67 -9.68 -29.98
CA TYR A 509 14.06 -10.58 -28.89
C TYR A 509 12.91 -10.77 -27.94
N LEU A 510 12.43 -12.02 -27.81
CA LEU A 510 11.38 -12.40 -26.85
C LEU A 510 11.98 -13.28 -25.77
N ALA A 511 11.88 -12.84 -24.52
CA ALA A 511 12.17 -13.66 -23.36
C ALA A 511 10.87 -13.97 -22.60
N THR A 512 10.71 -15.22 -22.22
CA THR A 512 9.60 -15.67 -21.38
C THR A 512 10.13 -16.42 -20.18
N SER A 513 9.47 -16.24 -19.05
CA SER A 513 9.78 -16.96 -17.82
C SER A 513 8.48 -17.39 -17.15
N ASN A 514 8.42 -18.62 -16.69
CA ASN A 514 7.37 -19.14 -15.84
C ASN A 514 7.99 -19.60 -14.53
N LEU A 515 7.49 -19.06 -13.44
CA LEU A 515 7.91 -19.44 -12.09
C LEU A 515 6.67 -19.85 -11.31
N SER A 516 6.65 -21.10 -10.84
CA SER A 516 5.61 -21.61 -9.94
C SER A 516 6.24 -21.93 -8.59
N LYS A 517 5.70 -21.32 -7.54
CA LYS A 517 6.12 -21.54 -6.15
C LYS A 517 4.93 -22.08 -5.36
N SER A 518 5.18 -23.09 -4.57
CA SER A 518 4.22 -23.56 -3.58
C SER A 518 4.89 -23.76 -2.23
N ASN A 519 4.20 -23.38 -1.18
CA ASN A 519 4.61 -23.71 0.17
C ASN A 519 3.43 -24.17 0.99
N TYR A 520 3.67 -25.12 1.88
CA TYR A 520 2.73 -25.51 2.91
C TYR A 520 3.43 -25.69 4.23
N SER A 521 2.71 -25.33 5.28
CA SER A 521 3.17 -25.39 6.65
C SER A 521 2.12 -26.07 7.51
N VAL A 522 2.57 -26.96 8.39
CA VAL A 522 1.72 -27.57 9.43
C VAL A 522 2.43 -27.44 10.76
N GLU A 523 1.78 -26.78 11.70
CA GLU A 523 2.32 -26.53 13.03
C GLU A 523 1.42 -27.20 14.08
N ASN A 524 2.03 -27.94 14.98
CA ASN A 524 1.39 -28.52 16.16
C ASN A 524 1.99 -27.88 17.42
N ILE A 525 1.18 -27.20 18.21
CA ILE A 525 1.66 -26.39 19.33
C ILE A 525 0.86 -26.76 20.57
N VAL A 526 1.56 -27.04 21.67
CA VAL A 526 0.99 -27.22 23.00
C VAL A 526 1.47 -26.11 23.91
N ASN A 527 0.54 -25.33 24.44
CA ASN A 527 0.80 -24.29 25.41
C ASN A 527 0.33 -24.75 26.78
N TYR A 528 1.22 -24.61 27.77
CA TYR A 528 0.92 -24.79 29.19
C TYR A 528 0.96 -23.44 29.89
N ASN A 529 -0.06 -23.13 30.69
CA ASN A 529 -0.16 -21.87 31.41
C ASN A 529 -0.74 -22.10 32.79
N THR A 530 -0.04 -21.66 33.86
CA THR A 530 -0.53 -21.76 35.24
C THR A 530 -0.06 -20.58 36.07
N LYS A 531 -0.87 -20.22 37.06
CA LYS A 531 -0.49 -19.23 38.08
C LYS A 531 0.22 -19.92 39.22
N LEU A 532 1.39 -19.43 39.61
CA LEU A 532 2.19 -19.90 40.75
C LEU A 532 1.88 -19.02 41.99
N GLY A 533 0.65 -19.09 42.48
CA GLY A 533 0.19 -18.28 43.63
C GLY A 533 0.36 -16.77 43.37
N SER A 534 0.99 -16.08 44.33
CA SER A 534 1.33 -14.64 44.23
C SER A 534 2.68 -14.38 43.55
N VAL A 535 3.46 -15.42 43.24
CA VAL A 535 4.83 -15.30 42.71
C VAL A 535 4.85 -14.94 41.22
N GLY A 536 3.84 -15.39 40.46
CA GLY A 536 3.79 -15.09 39.02
C GLY A 536 3.00 -16.11 38.21
N THR A 537 3.22 -16.09 36.88
CA THR A 537 2.62 -17.03 35.93
C THR A 537 3.75 -17.83 35.27
N LEU A 538 3.62 -19.14 35.22
CA LEU A 538 4.47 -20.03 34.43
C LEU A 538 3.79 -20.31 33.11
N ALA A 539 4.48 -19.96 32.00
CA ALA A 539 4.07 -20.28 30.66
C ALA A 539 5.16 -21.14 29.99
N ALA A 540 4.77 -22.22 29.34
CA ALA A 540 5.65 -23.07 28.55
C ALA A 540 4.97 -23.42 27.23
N THR A 541 5.76 -23.44 26.16
CA THR A 541 5.29 -23.78 24.81
C THR A 541 6.18 -24.85 24.22
N VAL A 542 5.58 -25.87 23.66
CA VAL A 542 6.25 -26.91 22.87
C VAL A 542 5.55 -26.98 21.53
N GLY A 543 6.32 -26.96 20.45
CA GLY A 543 5.78 -26.99 19.10
C GLY A 543 6.63 -27.83 18.15
N MET A 544 5.97 -28.36 17.13
CA MET A 544 6.58 -29.02 15.98
C MET A 544 6.03 -28.39 14.71
N THR A 545 6.92 -27.96 13.84
CA THR A 545 6.58 -27.37 12.54
C THR A 545 7.14 -28.24 11.42
N TYR A 546 6.32 -28.45 10.41
CA TYR A 546 6.73 -29.00 9.13
C TYR A 546 6.43 -27.97 8.03
N ASP A 547 7.48 -27.54 7.34
CA ASP A 547 7.39 -26.63 6.21
C ASP A 547 7.95 -27.31 4.95
N ASP A 548 7.26 -27.20 3.82
CA ASP A 548 7.75 -27.62 2.50
C ASP A 548 7.63 -26.45 1.52
N TYR A 549 8.72 -26.16 0.82
CA TYR A 549 8.84 -25.09 -0.16
C TYR A 549 9.32 -25.70 -1.48
N ARG A 550 8.56 -25.42 -2.55
CA ARG A 550 8.87 -25.91 -3.91
C ARG A 550 8.85 -24.78 -4.91
#